data_b3b11e0f19f2f56797449a86fd829395
#
_entry.id   b3b11e0f19f2f56797449a86fd829395
#
_cell.length_a   1.000
_cell.length_b   1.000
_cell.length_c   1.000
_cell.angle_alpha   90.00
_cell.angle_beta   90.00
_cell.angle_gamma   90.00
#
_symmetry.space_group_name_H-M   'P 1'
#
loop_
_entity.id
_entity.type
_entity.pdbx_description
1 polymer ?
#
loop_
_entity_poly.entity_id
_entity_poly.type
_entity_poly.pdbx_seq_one_letter_code
_entity_poly.pdbx_strand_id
1 'polypeptide(L)'
;MKVKSAVKLGAVALASTFVLAACGSKTSSAKKSTVNFMESSEIPTMDTSKVTDVVGMTQLSNSEEGIYRLGKNSSVHNALATSTKESKDGKTWTFTLRKNAKWSNGDKVTAQDFVYSWQRTVNPKTASEYAYLFSGIKNADKISAGKANYKTLGIKADGKYKLTVTLDRPIPYFKLLMGFCIFFPQDQKVVEKYGSKYGTASNKLVYDGPYKQVGWTGTNLKWKLVKNPQYWNKKNVKMDTINYQVVKDSSTALNLYNSKKLDVTTITGSQVAQYKNNKNYVLRKEASTFYLQLNQKKDKFFKNKKIRQAVSMSIDRNQLTSKVLADGSQNPLGYVSTDLAKNPKTGQDFAKEAEVKSAVTQNLTEAKKLLKEGLKEEGMSSLKFTLMADDTAAGKTTNEFLQSQIEKLGSNVKVTVQNIPFKTRLTDSSNGKFDAVVTGWGADFSDPISFLQLFVTGNAQNNGDWSNKEYDKLIKASNTTDATNPTKRWSDMVKAEKILMNDQAIVPIYQQATSQLWSSKVKGVIYNTAGNNFNYSKLYVK
;
A
#
# COMPACT_ATOMS: atom_id res chain seq x y z
N MET A 1 -74.81 -21.34 31.62
CA MET A 1 -76.01 -20.58 31.14
C MET A 1 -75.64 -20.01 29.80
N LYS A 2 -76.09 -20.59 28.68
CA LYS A 2 -77.27 -20.31 27.88
C LYS A 2 -77.28 -18.78 27.54
N VAL A 3 -77.37 -18.25 26.27
CA VAL A 3 -78.16 -18.70 25.12
C VAL A 3 -77.71 -17.83 23.91
N LYS A 4 -77.42 -18.38 22.75
CA LYS A 4 -78.13 -18.36 21.44
C LYS A 4 -78.40 -16.99 20.80
N SER A 5 -77.94 -16.82 19.61
CA SER A 5 -78.62 -16.87 18.27
C SER A 5 -79.08 -15.52 17.78
N ALA A 6 -79.10 -15.12 16.53
CA ALA A 6 -79.26 -15.75 15.22
C ALA A 6 -78.99 -14.72 14.08
N VAL A 7 -78.47 -15.20 13.02
CA VAL A 7 -78.72 -15.01 11.59
C VAL A 7 -79.82 -14.07 11.13
N LYS A 8 -79.56 -13.18 10.14
CA LYS A 8 -80.35 -13.09 8.91
C LYS A 8 -79.59 -12.49 7.73
N LEU A 9 -79.76 -13.17 6.61
CA LEU A 9 -79.34 -12.85 5.22
C LEU A 9 -79.97 -11.56 4.70
N GLY A 10 -79.32 -10.95 3.73
CA GLY A 10 -79.88 -10.00 2.80
C GLY A 10 -78.92 -9.71 1.66
N ALA A 11 -79.01 -10.44 0.56
CA ALA A 11 -78.31 -10.21 -0.67
C ALA A 11 -79.04 -9.13 -1.52
N VAL A 12 -78.27 -8.16 -2.06
CA VAL A 12 -78.66 -7.49 -3.32
C VAL A 12 -77.38 -7.17 -4.08
N ALA A 13 -77.28 -7.75 -5.26
CA ALA A 13 -76.25 -7.48 -6.24
C ALA A 13 -76.57 -6.18 -6.98
N LEU A 14 -75.57 -5.36 -7.21
CA LEU A 14 -75.56 -4.38 -8.30
C LEU A 14 -74.10 -4.26 -8.83
N ALA A 15 -73.96 -4.76 -10.07
CA ALA A 15 -72.76 -4.65 -10.86
C ALA A 15 -72.52 -3.18 -11.25
N SER A 16 -71.30 -2.71 -11.03
CA SER A 16 -70.77 -1.52 -11.67
C SER A 16 -69.32 -1.78 -12.04
N THR A 17 -69.13 -2.12 -13.29
CA THR A 17 -67.85 -2.25 -13.97
C THR A 17 -67.15 -0.90 -14.04
N PHE A 18 -66.17 -0.67 -13.20
CA PHE A 18 -65.16 0.36 -13.41
C PHE A 18 -63.90 -0.29 -13.92
N VAL A 19 -63.67 -0.21 -15.23
CA VAL A 19 -62.38 -0.46 -15.86
C VAL A 19 -61.42 0.66 -15.48
N LEU A 20 -60.67 0.49 -14.40
CA LEU A 20 -59.50 1.29 -14.13
C LEU A 20 -58.31 0.69 -14.89
N ALA A 21 -58.02 1.29 -16.04
CA ALA A 21 -56.74 1.10 -16.73
C ALA A 21 -55.63 1.67 -15.82
N ALA A 22 -55.14 0.85 -14.89
CA ALA A 22 -53.90 1.12 -14.17
C ALA A 22 -52.73 0.90 -15.14
N CYS A 23 -52.29 1.97 -15.82
CA CYS A 23 -50.96 2.09 -16.35
C CYS A 23 -49.97 2.04 -15.17
N GLY A 24 -49.73 0.85 -14.65
CA GLY A 24 -48.63 0.58 -13.76
C GLY A 24 -47.31 0.69 -14.55
N SER A 25 -46.75 1.90 -14.61
CA SER A 25 -45.33 2.04 -14.93
C SER A 25 -44.54 1.26 -13.85
N LYS A 26 -44.21 0.02 -14.18
CA LYS A 26 -43.14 -0.71 -13.50
C LYS A 26 -41.88 0.11 -13.65
N THR A 27 -41.65 1.07 -12.78
CA THR A 27 -40.31 1.54 -12.48
C THR A 27 -39.55 0.32 -11.94
N SER A 28 -38.96 -0.46 -12.84
CA SER A 28 -37.97 -1.44 -12.48
C SER A 28 -36.84 -0.66 -11.81
N SER A 29 -36.85 -0.63 -10.47
CA SER A 29 -35.67 -0.17 -9.75
C SER A 29 -34.52 -1.04 -10.21
N ALA A 30 -33.66 -0.49 -11.08
CA ALA A 30 -32.52 -1.20 -11.60
C ALA A 30 -31.76 -1.76 -10.39
N LYS A 31 -31.64 -3.10 -10.34
CA LYS A 31 -30.97 -3.79 -9.23
C LYS A 31 -29.56 -3.21 -9.10
N LYS A 32 -29.23 -2.58 -7.98
CA LYS A 32 -27.92 -1.98 -7.73
C LYS A 32 -26.83 -3.02 -7.92
N SER A 33 -25.84 -2.69 -8.74
CA SER A 33 -24.69 -3.56 -8.99
C SER A 33 -23.81 -3.62 -7.74
N THR A 34 -23.54 -4.83 -7.24
CA THR A 34 -22.78 -5.05 -6.01
C THR A 34 -21.77 -6.17 -6.19
N VAL A 35 -20.57 -5.98 -5.62
CA VAL A 35 -19.54 -7.02 -5.47
C VAL A 35 -19.07 -7.08 -4.02
N ASN A 36 -18.59 -8.26 -3.61
CA ASN A 36 -18.10 -8.53 -2.26
C ASN A 36 -16.61 -8.87 -2.34
N PHE A 37 -15.78 -8.00 -1.81
CA PHE A 37 -14.33 -8.14 -1.75
C PHE A 37 -13.86 -8.41 -0.32
N MET A 38 -12.65 -8.87 -0.17
CA MET A 38 -11.98 -9.03 1.10
C MET A 38 -10.67 -8.26 1.16
N GLU A 39 -10.26 -7.96 2.39
CA GLU A 39 -8.88 -7.61 2.75
C GLU A 39 -8.37 -8.63 3.78
N SER A 40 -7.07 -8.87 3.80
CA SER A 40 -6.45 -9.75 4.81
C SER A 40 -6.19 -9.03 6.14
N SER A 41 -6.23 -7.70 6.13
CA SER A 41 -5.92 -6.87 7.31
C SER A 41 -6.89 -5.69 7.42
N GLU A 42 -6.97 -5.12 8.62
CA GLU A 42 -7.75 -3.92 8.90
C GLU A 42 -7.12 -2.66 8.29
N ILE A 43 -7.94 -1.59 8.11
CA ILE A 43 -7.46 -0.27 7.69
C ILE A 43 -6.88 0.46 8.91
N PRO A 44 -5.59 0.82 8.92
CA PRO A 44 -5.00 1.62 10.01
C PRO A 44 -5.49 3.06 10.04
N THR A 45 -5.53 3.70 8.87
CA THR A 45 -5.98 5.10 8.70
C THR A 45 -6.40 5.38 7.25
N MET A 46 -7.24 6.39 7.08
CA MET A 46 -7.63 7.00 5.79
C MET A 46 -7.13 8.46 5.68
N ASP A 47 -6.21 8.89 6.52
CA ASP A 47 -5.56 10.19 6.41
C ASP A 47 -4.42 10.11 5.39
N THR A 48 -4.56 10.77 4.23
CA THR A 48 -3.57 10.76 3.14
C THR A 48 -2.19 11.27 3.57
N SER A 49 -2.10 12.11 4.62
CA SER A 49 -0.81 12.55 5.18
C SER A 49 -0.16 11.53 6.12
N LYS A 50 -0.88 10.49 6.55
CA LYS A 50 -0.43 9.52 7.59
C LYS A 50 -0.47 8.06 7.19
N VAL A 51 -1.12 7.74 6.07
CA VAL A 51 -1.21 6.36 5.59
C VAL A 51 0.17 5.86 5.17
N THR A 52 0.51 4.63 5.59
CA THR A 52 1.79 3.98 5.25
C THR A 52 1.59 2.55 4.74
N ASP A 53 0.35 2.14 4.50
CA ASP A 53 -0.01 0.76 4.22
C ASP A 53 -0.86 0.61 2.94
N VAL A 54 -0.71 -0.53 2.27
CA VAL A 54 -1.38 -0.82 0.99
C VAL A 54 -2.90 -0.96 1.12
N VAL A 55 -3.42 -1.34 2.31
CA VAL A 55 -4.87 -1.49 2.53
C VAL A 55 -5.54 -0.11 2.53
N GLY A 56 -5.02 0.82 3.35
CA GLY A 56 -5.48 2.21 3.38
C GLY A 56 -5.30 2.90 2.04
N MET A 57 -4.13 2.75 1.41
CA MET A 57 -3.83 3.34 0.10
C MET A 57 -4.76 2.83 -1.01
N THR A 58 -5.13 1.55 -0.99
CA THR A 58 -6.12 0.99 -1.94
C THR A 58 -7.49 1.64 -1.77
N GLN A 59 -7.92 1.84 -0.52
CA GLN A 59 -9.20 2.52 -0.25
C GLN A 59 -9.15 3.99 -0.70
N LEU A 60 -8.10 4.73 -0.34
CA LEU A 60 -7.89 6.13 -0.71
C LEU A 60 -7.87 6.32 -2.23
N SER A 61 -7.11 5.51 -2.97
CA SER A 61 -6.98 5.60 -4.42
C SER A 61 -8.29 5.36 -5.18
N ASN A 62 -9.28 4.74 -4.52
CA ASN A 62 -10.60 4.49 -5.09
C ASN A 62 -11.67 5.45 -4.55
N SER A 63 -11.40 6.15 -3.45
CA SER A 63 -12.34 7.14 -2.87
C SER A 63 -11.89 8.59 -3.04
N GLU A 64 -10.63 8.82 -3.37
CA GLU A 64 -10.07 10.15 -3.64
C GLU A 64 -9.38 10.18 -5.01
N GLU A 65 -9.00 11.37 -5.47
CA GLU A 65 -8.36 11.58 -6.75
C GLU A 65 -7.29 12.68 -6.68
N GLY A 66 -6.15 12.43 -7.36
CA GLY A 66 -5.05 13.38 -7.45
C GLY A 66 -5.06 14.20 -8.74
N ILE A 67 -3.94 14.86 -9.00
CA ILE A 67 -3.66 15.54 -10.26
C ILE A 67 -3.79 14.56 -11.42
N TYR A 68 -3.20 13.36 -11.25
CA TYR A 68 -3.29 12.25 -12.19
C TYR A 68 -3.90 11.01 -11.53
N ARG A 69 -4.33 10.08 -12.37
CA ARG A 69 -4.74 8.72 -11.99
C ARG A 69 -3.93 7.71 -12.80
N LEU A 70 -3.45 6.67 -12.11
CA LEU A 70 -2.72 5.61 -12.78
C LEU A 70 -3.69 4.62 -13.46
N GLY A 71 -3.46 4.38 -14.73
CA GLY A 71 -4.11 3.36 -15.54
C GLY A 71 -3.32 2.05 -15.55
N LYS A 72 -3.61 1.18 -16.52
CA LYS A 72 -2.89 -0.10 -16.71
C LYS A 72 -1.40 0.16 -16.94
N ASN A 73 -0.54 -0.67 -16.34
CA ASN A 73 0.92 -0.56 -16.39
C ASN A 73 1.42 0.81 -15.92
N SER A 74 0.79 1.35 -14.88
CA SER A 74 1.11 2.65 -14.27
C SER A 74 1.09 3.83 -15.27
N SER A 75 0.37 3.69 -16.40
CA SER A 75 0.20 4.80 -17.36
C SER A 75 -0.48 5.99 -16.70
N VAL A 76 0.08 7.18 -16.91
CA VAL A 76 -0.41 8.41 -16.27
C VAL A 76 -1.55 9.02 -17.10
N HIS A 77 -2.69 9.26 -16.46
CA HIS A 77 -3.86 9.89 -17.07
C HIS A 77 -4.29 11.11 -16.29
N ASN A 78 -4.75 12.15 -17.00
CA ASN A 78 -5.34 13.32 -16.38
C ASN A 78 -6.54 12.93 -15.51
N ALA A 79 -6.53 13.39 -14.26
CA ALA A 79 -7.61 13.20 -13.30
C ALA A 79 -8.21 14.56 -12.88
N LEU A 80 -7.80 15.15 -11.76
CA LEU A 80 -8.22 16.52 -11.43
C LEU A 80 -7.60 17.57 -12.34
N ALA A 81 -6.42 17.31 -12.91
CA ALA A 81 -5.88 18.18 -13.96
C ALA A 81 -6.56 17.94 -15.32
N THR A 82 -6.77 19.00 -16.08
CA THR A 82 -7.18 18.97 -17.49
C THR A 82 -6.01 19.18 -18.44
N SER A 83 -4.99 19.91 -17.98
CA SER A 83 -3.73 20.12 -18.71
C SER A 83 -2.58 20.33 -17.75
N THR A 84 -1.38 20.07 -18.27
CA THR A 84 -0.11 20.25 -17.55
C THR A 84 0.89 20.95 -18.45
N LYS A 85 1.62 21.92 -17.89
CA LYS A 85 2.75 22.58 -18.54
C LYS A 85 3.98 22.40 -17.66
N GLU A 86 5.03 21.87 -18.24
CA GLU A 86 6.35 21.72 -17.64
C GLU A 86 7.29 22.78 -18.27
N SER A 87 8.12 23.43 -17.44
CA SER A 87 9.16 24.33 -17.94
C SER A 87 10.30 23.57 -18.61
N LYS A 88 11.06 24.21 -19.48
CA LYS A 88 12.18 23.60 -20.23
C LYS A 88 13.25 23.00 -19.30
N ASP A 89 13.45 23.59 -18.12
CA ASP A 89 14.41 23.13 -17.12
C ASP A 89 13.83 22.03 -16.19
N GLY A 90 12.59 21.61 -16.41
CA GLY A 90 11.90 20.58 -15.62
C GLY A 90 11.59 20.99 -14.17
N LYS A 91 11.75 22.26 -13.79
CA LYS A 91 11.63 22.72 -12.40
C LYS A 91 10.31 23.39 -12.07
N THR A 92 9.53 23.81 -13.04
CA THR A 92 8.23 24.42 -12.81
C THR A 92 7.13 23.66 -13.52
N TRP A 93 6.16 23.22 -12.74
CA TRP A 93 5.01 22.47 -13.21
C TRP A 93 3.74 23.26 -12.94
N THR A 94 2.95 23.49 -13.98
CA THR A 94 1.68 24.22 -13.88
C THR A 94 0.54 23.28 -14.30
N PHE A 95 -0.44 23.10 -13.42
CA PHE A 95 -1.60 22.25 -13.64
C PHE A 95 -2.86 23.11 -13.72
N THR A 96 -3.66 22.93 -14.77
CA THR A 96 -5.01 23.49 -14.86
C THR A 96 -5.99 22.46 -14.32
N LEU A 97 -6.74 22.79 -13.28
CA LEU A 97 -7.67 21.88 -12.61
C LEU A 97 -9.07 21.96 -13.21
N ARG A 98 -9.84 20.89 -13.06
CA ARG A 98 -11.25 20.81 -13.45
C ARG A 98 -12.10 21.74 -12.60
N LYS A 99 -12.95 22.55 -13.25
CA LYS A 99 -13.89 23.45 -12.58
C LYS A 99 -15.12 22.72 -12.02
N ASN A 100 -15.40 21.50 -12.50
CA ASN A 100 -16.57 20.70 -12.13
C ASN A 100 -16.26 19.61 -11.08
N ALA A 101 -15.00 19.50 -10.59
CA ALA A 101 -14.67 18.60 -9.50
C ALA A 101 -15.27 19.09 -8.18
N LYS A 102 -15.82 18.15 -7.40
CA LYS A 102 -16.45 18.42 -6.10
C LYS A 102 -16.10 17.36 -5.09
N TRP A 103 -15.97 17.76 -3.86
CA TRP A 103 -16.02 16.90 -2.70
C TRP A 103 -17.41 16.28 -2.52
N SER A 104 -17.50 15.17 -1.81
CA SER A 104 -18.77 14.46 -1.56
C SER A 104 -19.77 15.25 -0.69
N ASN A 105 -19.30 16.29 0.02
CA ASN A 105 -20.15 17.27 0.74
C ASN A 105 -20.71 18.38 -0.17
N GLY A 106 -20.28 18.44 -1.45
CA GLY A 106 -20.71 19.43 -2.43
C GLY A 106 -19.76 20.61 -2.64
N ASP A 107 -18.76 20.81 -1.78
CA ASP A 107 -17.73 21.83 -1.92
C ASP A 107 -16.91 21.61 -3.20
N LYS A 108 -16.37 22.67 -3.78
CA LYS A 108 -15.50 22.58 -4.96
C LYS A 108 -14.11 22.11 -4.57
N VAL A 109 -13.54 21.20 -5.36
CA VAL A 109 -12.11 20.91 -5.28
C VAL A 109 -11.34 22.02 -5.97
N THR A 110 -10.36 22.59 -5.28
CA THR A 110 -9.59 23.77 -5.73
C THR A 110 -8.08 23.54 -5.64
N ALA A 111 -7.30 24.44 -6.23
CA ALA A 111 -5.85 24.43 -6.09
C ALA A 111 -5.40 24.63 -4.62
N GLN A 112 -6.20 25.35 -3.81
CA GLN A 112 -5.90 25.58 -2.40
C GLN A 112 -5.95 24.28 -1.58
N ASP A 113 -6.79 23.30 -1.96
CA ASP A 113 -6.87 22.00 -1.28
C ASP A 113 -5.56 21.20 -1.45
N PHE A 114 -4.90 21.33 -2.60
CA PHE A 114 -3.55 20.78 -2.83
C PHE A 114 -2.49 21.51 -2.01
N VAL A 115 -2.52 22.83 -1.99
CA VAL A 115 -1.56 23.64 -1.20
C VAL A 115 -1.67 23.27 0.28
N TYR A 116 -2.89 23.22 0.81
CA TYR A 116 -3.14 22.84 2.18
C TYR A 116 -2.65 21.42 2.49
N SER A 117 -3.04 20.44 1.66
CA SER A 117 -2.66 19.03 1.83
C SER A 117 -1.15 18.85 1.88
N TRP A 118 -0.41 19.41 0.92
CA TRP A 118 1.03 19.22 0.82
C TRP A 118 1.77 19.94 1.95
N GLN A 119 1.35 21.16 2.29
CA GLN A 119 1.90 21.89 3.42
C GLN A 119 1.63 21.18 4.74
N ARG A 120 0.45 20.58 4.90
CA ARG A 120 0.12 19.74 6.06
C ARG A 120 1.03 18.51 6.14
N THR A 121 1.21 17.82 5.01
CA THR A 121 2.02 16.58 4.97
C THR A 121 3.47 16.84 5.33
N VAL A 122 4.08 17.91 4.83
CA VAL A 122 5.48 18.24 5.15
C VAL A 122 5.65 18.95 6.49
N ASN A 123 4.57 19.39 7.14
CA ASN A 123 4.64 20.01 8.45
C ASN A 123 5.13 18.98 9.50
N PRO A 124 6.26 19.20 10.21
CA PRO A 124 6.77 18.28 11.22
C PRO A 124 5.75 17.91 12.29
N LYS A 125 4.81 18.80 12.62
CA LYS A 125 3.72 18.54 13.58
C LYS A 125 2.74 17.46 13.11
N THR A 126 2.64 17.21 11.80
CA THR A 126 1.81 16.14 11.24
C THR A 126 2.45 14.78 11.45
N ALA A 127 3.79 14.73 11.59
CA ALA A 127 4.56 13.50 11.73
C ALA A 127 4.27 12.49 10.59
N SER A 128 4.25 12.97 9.34
CA SER A 128 4.05 12.12 8.17
C SER A 128 5.32 11.33 7.90
N GLU A 129 5.22 9.99 7.94
CA GLU A 129 6.32 9.11 7.57
C GLU A 129 6.65 9.16 6.07
N TYR A 130 5.79 9.77 5.25
CA TYR A 130 5.96 9.98 3.81
C TYR A 130 6.41 11.39 3.43
N ALA A 131 6.72 12.26 4.40
CA ALA A 131 7.19 13.61 4.11
C ALA A 131 8.46 13.64 3.24
N TYR A 132 9.28 12.59 3.28
CA TYR A 132 10.49 12.43 2.46
C TYR A 132 10.22 12.39 0.95
N LEU A 133 9.03 11.96 0.49
CA LEU A 133 8.66 11.96 -0.92
C LEU A 133 8.55 13.37 -1.53
N PHE A 134 8.45 14.40 -0.71
CA PHE A 134 8.43 15.79 -1.15
C PHE A 134 9.84 16.33 -1.43
N SER A 135 10.90 15.57 -1.14
CA SER A 135 12.29 15.97 -1.40
C SER A 135 12.47 16.37 -2.87
N GLY A 136 13.12 17.54 -3.08
CA GLY A 136 13.28 18.15 -4.39
C GLY A 136 12.17 19.11 -4.80
N ILE A 137 11.03 19.15 -4.14
CA ILE A 137 10.10 20.28 -4.19
C ILE A 137 10.76 21.43 -3.41
N LYS A 138 10.72 22.65 -3.95
CA LYS A 138 11.39 23.81 -3.35
C LYS A 138 11.10 23.93 -1.86
N ASN A 139 12.13 24.07 -1.08
CA ASN A 139 12.15 24.14 0.38
C ASN A 139 11.76 22.85 1.14
N ALA A 140 11.32 21.77 0.50
CA ALA A 140 10.91 20.56 1.22
C ALA A 140 12.02 20.01 2.12
N ASP A 141 13.25 19.91 1.60
CA ASP A 141 14.40 19.40 2.37
C ASP A 141 14.79 20.34 3.54
N LYS A 142 14.62 21.66 3.38
CA LYS A 142 14.82 22.63 4.45
C LYS A 142 13.75 22.53 5.55
N ILE A 143 12.50 22.27 5.14
CA ILE A 143 11.36 22.07 6.06
C ILE A 143 11.60 20.81 6.88
N SER A 144 11.95 19.71 6.21
CA SER A 144 12.26 18.42 6.87
C SER A 144 13.42 18.55 7.88
N ALA A 145 14.42 19.38 7.55
CA ALA A 145 15.53 19.68 8.44
C ALA A 145 15.21 20.72 9.55
N GLY A 146 13.97 21.20 9.66
CA GLY A 146 13.56 22.23 10.61
C GLY A 146 14.10 23.65 10.31
N LYS A 147 14.65 23.88 9.10
CA LYS A 147 15.30 25.14 8.70
C LYS A 147 14.38 26.08 7.91
N ALA A 148 13.14 25.68 7.63
CA ALA A 148 12.15 26.50 6.94
C ALA A 148 10.73 26.20 7.45
N ASN A 149 9.86 27.21 7.33
CA ASN A 149 8.44 27.04 7.65
C ASN A 149 7.75 26.20 6.54
N TYR A 150 6.89 25.24 6.93
CA TYR A 150 6.17 24.38 5.99
C TYR A 150 5.32 25.15 4.97
N LYS A 151 4.85 26.36 5.30
CA LYS A 151 4.14 27.26 4.38
C LYS A 151 4.99 27.77 3.21
N THR A 152 6.32 27.62 3.29
CA THR A 152 7.25 28.02 2.22
C THR A 152 7.51 26.94 1.19
N LEU A 153 6.83 25.78 1.31
CA LEU A 153 6.90 24.71 0.31
C LEU A 153 6.59 25.26 -1.08
N GLY A 154 7.34 24.80 -2.08
CA GLY A 154 7.22 25.25 -3.47
C GLY A 154 5.93 24.84 -4.17
N ILE A 155 4.78 25.13 -3.57
CA ILE A 155 3.45 24.91 -4.14
C ILE A 155 2.60 26.17 -3.96
N LYS A 156 1.86 26.55 -4.99
CA LYS A 156 1.05 27.78 -4.99
C LYS A 156 -0.23 27.61 -5.79
N ALA A 157 -1.33 28.12 -5.25
CA ALA A 157 -2.58 28.30 -5.98
C ALA A 157 -2.57 29.67 -6.69
N ASP A 158 -2.64 29.65 -8.01
CA ASP A 158 -2.78 30.86 -8.86
C ASP A 158 -4.27 31.00 -9.23
N GLY A 159 -5.11 31.45 -8.26
CA GLY A 159 -6.55 31.41 -8.32
C GLY A 159 -7.11 30.02 -8.00
N LYS A 160 -8.42 29.80 -8.24
CA LYS A 160 -9.13 28.59 -7.79
C LYS A 160 -8.71 27.29 -8.49
N TYR A 161 -8.27 27.36 -9.76
CA TYR A 161 -8.14 26.17 -10.61
C TYR A 161 -6.79 26.09 -11.35
N LYS A 162 -5.79 26.78 -10.87
CA LYS A 162 -4.43 26.70 -11.40
C LYS A 162 -3.47 26.48 -10.25
N LEU A 163 -2.72 25.39 -10.33
CA LEU A 163 -1.73 24.99 -9.34
C LEU A 163 -0.36 25.07 -9.96
N THR A 164 0.58 25.74 -9.30
CA THR A 164 2.00 25.81 -9.70
C THR A 164 2.85 25.13 -8.64
N VAL A 165 3.71 24.20 -9.07
CA VAL A 165 4.70 23.53 -8.25
C VAL A 165 6.09 23.90 -8.75
N THR A 166 6.96 24.33 -7.83
CA THR A 166 8.36 24.67 -8.10
C THR A 166 9.26 23.63 -7.45
N LEU A 167 10.20 23.11 -8.22
CA LEU A 167 11.19 22.13 -7.79
C LEU A 167 12.56 22.82 -7.64
N ASP A 168 13.36 22.38 -6.67
CA ASP A 168 14.79 22.77 -6.56
C ASP A 168 15.63 22.09 -7.64
N ARG A 169 15.19 20.91 -8.09
CA ARG A 169 15.82 20.07 -9.13
C ARG A 169 14.77 19.27 -9.91
N PRO A 170 15.02 18.83 -11.14
CA PRO A 170 14.15 17.89 -11.83
C PRO A 170 14.02 16.58 -11.03
N ILE A 171 12.80 16.03 -10.97
CA ILE A 171 12.50 14.75 -10.33
C ILE A 171 12.03 13.79 -11.44
N PRO A 172 12.81 12.75 -11.81
CA PRO A 172 12.50 11.88 -12.96
C PRO A 172 11.14 11.19 -12.88
N TYR A 173 10.66 10.89 -11.68
CA TYR A 173 9.41 10.19 -11.39
C TYR A 173 8.28 11.13 -10.91
N PHE A 174 8.43 12.46 -11.07
CA PHE A 174 7.47 13.44 -10.54
C PHE A 174 6.03 13.21 -11.02
N LYS A 175 5.84 12.85 -12.29
CA LYS A 175 4.50 12.55 -12.82
C LYS A 175 3.83 11.36 -12.12
N LEU A 176 4.61 10.34 -11.74
CA LEU A 176 4.09 9.17 -11.03
C LEU A 176 3.64 9.54 -9.61
N LEU A 177 4.43 10.41 -8.93
CA LEU A 177 4.07 10.93 -7.61
C LEU A 177 2.73 11.67 -7.62
N MET A 178 2.43 12.42 -8.68
CA MET A 178 1.17 13.17 -8.80
C MET A 178 -0.08 12.27 -8.90
N GLY A 179 0.10 10.98 -9.14
CA GLY A 179 -0.96 9.97 -9.09
C GLY A 179 -0.97 9.13 -7.80
N PHE A 180 -0.05 9.39 -6.87
CA PHE A 180 0.07 8.68 -5.61
C PHE A 180 -0.72 9.39 -4.49
N CYS A 181 -1.42 8.63 -3.64
CA CYS A 181 -2.43 9.21 -2.73
C CYS A 181 -1.89 10.21 -1.70
N ILE A 182 -0.59 10.17 -1.37
CA ILE A 182 0.06 11.13 -0.47
C ILE A 182 0.01 12.56 -1.03
N PHE A 183 -0.07 12.69 -2.35
CA PHE A 183 -0.13 13.98 -3.07
C PHE A 183 -1.56 14.41 -3.42
N PHE A 184 -2.58 13.70 -2.94
CA PHE A 184 -3.98 14.06 -3.19
C PHE A 184 -4.39 15.32 -2.39
N PRO A 185 -5.42 16.05 -2.84
CA PRO A 185 -5.90 17.23 -2.13
C PRO A 185 -6.58 16.85 -0.82
N GLN A 186 -6.71 17.78 0.11
CA GLN A 186 -7.48 17.63 1.34
C GLN A 186 -8.39 18.85 1.53
N ASP A 187 -9.65 18.63 1.90
CA ASP A 187 -10.57 19.69 2.31
C ASP A 187 -10.14 20.25 3.66
N GLN A 188 -9.55 21.45 3.66
CA GLN A 188 -9.05 22.10 4.87
C GLN A 188 -10.11 22.20 5.98
N LYS A 189 -11.34 22.57 5.64
CA LYS A 189 -12.43 22.72 6.62
C LYS A 189 -12.73 21.41 7.34
N VAL A 190 -12.70 20.31 6.60
CA VAL A 190 -12.96 18.97 7.14
C VAL A 190 -11.80 18.49 7.99
N VAL A 191 -10.56 18.69 7.53
CA VAL A 191 -9.36 18.34 8.32
C VAL A 191 -9.35 19.10 9.63
N GLU A 192 -9.57 20.42 9.61
CA GLU A 192 -9.56 21.27 10.80
C GLU A 192 -10.72 20.94 11.74
N LYS A 193 -11.93 20.67 11.20
CA LYS A 193 -13.10 20.25 11.98
C LYS A 193 -12.83 19.00 12.80
N TYR A 194 -12.15 18.00 12.24
CA TYR A 194 -11.92 16.73 12.93
C TYR A 194 -10.56 16.65 13.64
N GLY A 195 -9.59 17.50 13.28
CA GLY A 195 -8.27 17.54 13.89
C GLY A 195 -7.59 16.17 13.91
N SER A 196 -7.18 15.71 15.08
CA SER A 196 -6.55 14.39 15.26
C SER A 196 -7.46 13.20 14.90
N LYS A 197 -8.76 13.41 14.79
CA LYS A 197 -9.73 12.38 14.39
C LYS A 197 -9.97 12.32 12.88
N TYR A 198 -9.39 13.23 12.08
CA TYR A 198 -9.45 13.14 10.63
C TYR A 198 -8.85 11.81 10.14
N GLY A 199 -9.49 11.16 9.17
CA GLY A 199 -9.03 9.87 8.63
C GLY A 199 -9.22 8.66 9.55
N THR A 200 -9.88 8.79 10.72
CA THR A 200 -10.08 7.68 11.67
C THR A 200 -11.42 6.95 11.53
N ALA A 201 -12.32 7.45 10.69
CA ALA A 201 -13.59 6.81 10.37
C ALA A 201 -14.16 7.42 9.09
N SER A 202 -14.98 6.66 8.36
CA SER A 202 -15.55 7.09 7.06
C SER A 202 -16.39 8.37 7.13
N ASN A 203 -17.01 8.69 8.26
CA ASN A 203 -17.79 9.90 8.48
C ASN A 203 -16.97 11.12 8.91
N LYS A 204 -15.64 10.97 9.00
CA LYS A 204 -14.70 12.05 9.32
C LYS A 204 -13.81 12.42 8.13
N LEU A 205 -14.31 12.13 6.94
CA LEU A 205 -13.69 12.38 5.65
C LEU A 205 -14.72 12.92 4.66
N VAL A 206 -14.23 13.54 3.60
CA VAL A 206 -14.96 13.79 2.36
C VAL A 206 -14.16 13.27 1.20
N TYR A 207 -14.80 12.95 0.11
CA TYR A 207 -14.26 12.18 -0.99
C TYR A 207 -14.48 12.89 -2.31
N ASP A 208 -13.48 12.95 -3.16
CA ASP A 208 -13.55 13.55 -4.50
C ASP A 208 -13.38 12.53 -5.63
N GLY A 209 -13.13 11.27 -5.29
CA GLY A 209 -12.93 10.15 -6.21
C GLY A 209 -14.23 9.44 -6.64
N PRO A 210 -14.10 8.32 -7.40
CA PRO A 210 -15.22 7.58 -7.97
C PRO A 210 -16.16 6.96 -6.93
N TYR A 211 -15.65 6.65 -5.74
CA TYR A 211 -16.42 6.11 -4.63
C TYR A 211 -16.28 6.96 -3.38
N LYS A 212 -17.14 6.74 -2.42
CA LYS A 212 -17.00 7.20 -1.04
C LYS A 212 -17.07 6.01 -0.10
N GLN A 213 -16.22 5.99 0.91
CA GLN A 213 -16.24 4.95 1.91
C GLN A 213 -17.38 5.22 2.90
N VAL A 214 -18.11 4.19 3.29
CA VAL A 214 -19.17 4.26 4.30
C VAL A 214 -19.12 3.05 5.23
N GLY A 215 -19.52 3.26 6.49
CA GLY A 215 -19.65 2.22 7.50
C GLY A 215 -18.33 1.78 8.14
N TRP A 216 -17.17 2.40 7.81
CA TRP A 216 -15.94 2.16 8.56
C TRP A 216 -15.88 3.10 9.77
N THR A 217 -15.68 2.52 10.95
CA THR A 217 -15.67 3.23 12.25
C THR A 217 -14.27 3.39 12.85
N GLY A 218 -13.23 2.89 12.14
CA GLY A 218 -11.84 2.89 12.60
C GLY A 218 -11.37 1.57 13.22
N THR A 219 -12.29 0.71 13.64
CA THR A 219 -11.98 -0.57 14.29
C THR A 219 -12.78 -1.75 13.78
N ASN A 220 -13.91 -1.51 13.09
CA ASN A 220 -14.72 -2.58 12.54
C ASN A 220 -14.06 -3.20 11.29
N LEU A 221 -14.41 -4.46 11.04
CA LEU A 221 -13.83 -5.29 9.99
C LEU A 221 -14.70 -5.35 8.72
N LYS A 222 -15.67 -4.45 8.58
CA LYS A 222 -16.57 -4.38 7.41
C LYS A 222 -16.85 -2.93 7.06
N TRP A 223 -16.83 -2.62 5.75
CA TRP A 223 -17.17 -1.31 5.20
C TRP A 223 -17.62 -1.44 3.75
N LYS A 224 -17.96 -0.33 3.13
CA LYS A 224 -18.36 -0.28 1.72
C LYS A 224 -17.69 0.89 1.01
N LEU A 225 -17.38 0.69 -0.26
CA LEU A 225 -17.21 1.78 -1.21
C LEU A 225 -18.51 1.90 -2.00
N VAL A 226 -19.17 3.05 -1.92
CA VAL A 226 -20.41 3.34 -2.67
C VAL A 226 -20.13 4.41 -3.72
N LYS A 227 -20.73 4.30 -4.90
CA LYS A 227 -20.58 5.27 -6.00
C LYS A 227 -20.77 6.70 -5.50
N ASN A 228 -19.82 7.58 -5.80
CA ASN A 228 -19.87 8.97 -5.40
C ASN A 228 -20.71 9.79 -6.40
N PRO A 229 -21.90 10.30 -6.02
CA PRO A 229 -22.76 11.08 -6.92
C PRO A 229 -22.18 12.45 -7.28
N GLN A 230 -21.20 12.95 -6.52
CA GLN A 230 -20.52 14.23 -6.77
C GLN A 230 -19.27 14.08 -7.65
N TYR A 231 -18.80 12.85 -7.90
CA TYR A 231 -17.63 12.63 -8.73
C TYR A 231 -17.79 13.21 -10.13
N TRP A 232 -16.81 13.96 -10.59
CA TRP A 232 -16.88 14.65 -11.89
C TRP A 232 -17.10 13.69 -13.07
N ASN A 233 -16.57 12.46 -12.99
CA ASN A 233 -16.65 11.43 -14.02
C ASN A 233 -17.63 10.29 -13.65
N LYS A 234 -18.62 10.56 -12.82
CA LYS A 234 -19.58 9.56 -12.31
C LYS A 234 -20.32 8.75 -13.38
N LYS A 235 -20.47 9.29 -14.60
CA LYS A 235 -21.12 8.59 -15.72
C LYS A 235 -20.38 7.33 -16.13
N ASN A 236 -19.04 7.30 -15.96
CA ASN A 236 -18.18 6.19 -16.31
C ASN A 236 -17.99 5.17 -15.16
N VAL A 237 -18.44 5.48 -13.95
CA VAL A 237 -18.42 4.54 -12.80
C VAL A 237 -19.68 3.67 -12.91
N LYS A 238 -19.48 2.37 -13.18
CA LYS A 238 -20.57 1.43 -13.43
C LYS A 238 -21.01 0.64 -12.19
N MET A 239 -20.10 0.43 -11.24
CA MET A 239 -20.38 -0.29 -9.99
C MET A 239 -21.02 0.64 -8.96
N ASP A 240 -22.12 0.23 -8.35
CA ASP A 240 -22.79 1.02 -7.32
C ASP A 240 -22.20 0.80 -5.94
N THR A 241 -21.83 -0.45 -5.61
CA THR A 241 -21.34 -0.81 -4.27
C THR A 241 -20.27 -1.89 -4.34
N ILE A 242 -19.18 -1.69 -3.61
CA ILE A 242 -18.17 -2.70 -3.30
C ILE A 242 -18.22 -2.91 -1.79
N ASN A 243 -18.71 -4.07 -1.35
CA ASN A 243 -18.66 -4.44 0.06
C ASN A 243 -17.28 -5.00 0.37
N TYR A 244 -16.73 -4.64 1.51
CA TYR A 244 -15.49 -5.18 2.04
C TYR A 244 -15.70 -5.86 3.37
N GLN A 245 -14.96 -6.94 3.60
CA GLN A 245 -14.77 -7.55 4.91
C GLN A 245 -13.33 -8.02 5.09
N VAL A 246 -12.82 -7.93 6.30
CA VAL A 246 -11.51 -8.48 6.67
C VAL A 246 -11.67 -9.98 6.92
N VAL A 247 -10.82 -10.79 6.25
CA VAL A 247 -10.75 -12.24 6.45
C VAL A 247 -9.27 -12.63 6.51
N LYS A 248 -8.77 -12.91 7.71
CA LYS A 248 -7.34 -13.18 7.96
C LYS A 248 -6.91 -14.62 7.65
N ASP A 249 -7.87 -15.54 7.61
CA ASP A 249 -7.65 -16.97 7.34
C ASP A 249 -8.06 -17.34 5.91
N SER A 250 -7.15 -17.96 5.16
CA SER A 250 -7.38 -18.29 3.74
C SER A 250 -8.41 -19.40 3.52
N SER A 251 -8.57 -20.33 4.47
CA SER A 251 -9.57 -21.39 4.37
C SER A 251 -10.98 -20.83 4.57
N THR A 252 -11.14 -19.92 5.53
CA THR A 252 -12.38 -19.18 5.74
C THR A 252 -12.72 -18.34 4.50
N ALA A 253 -11.73 -17.65 3.91
CA ALA A 253 -11.91 -16.84 2.71
C ALA A 253 -12.35 -17.69 1.51
N LEU A 254 -11.73 -18.87 1.30
CA LEU A 254 -12.10 -19.79 0.24
C LEU A 254 -13.53 -20.34 0.43
N ASN A 255 -13.92 -20.68 1.66
CA ASN A 255 -15.29 -21.12 1.97
C ASN A 255 -16.33 -20.03 1.68
N LEU A 256 -16.02 -18.77 1.98
CA LEU A 256 -16.88 -17.63 1.66
C LEU A 256 -16.99 -17.42 0.13
N TYR A 257 -15.91 -17.62 -0.61
CA TYR A 257 -15.92 -17.56 -2.08
C TYR A 257 -16.76 -18.69 -2.68
N ASN A 258 -16.56 -19.94 -2.25
CA ASN A 258 -17.30 -21.11 -2.73
C ASN A 258 -18.80 -21.00 -2.43
N SER A 259 -19.17 -20.41 -1.28
CA SER A 259 -20.57 -20.12 -0.90
C SER A 259 -21.12 -18.84 -1.54
N LYS A 260 -20.38 -18.20 -2.48
CA LYS A 260 -20.77 -16.96 -3.20
C LYS A 260 -20.99 -15.75 -2.29
N LYS A 261 -20.44 -15.77 -1.08
CA LYS A 261 -20.42 -14.61 -0.15
C LYS A 261 -19.27 -13.65 -0.44
N LEU A 262 -18.24 -14.11 -1.15
CA LEU A 262 -17.16 -13.29 -1.73
C LEU A 262 -17.13 -13.48 -3.25
N ASP A 263 -16.77 -12.44 -3.97
CA ASP A 263 -16.51 -12.43 -5.41
C ASP A 263 -15.03 -12.52 -5.74
N VAL A 264 -14.19 -12.24 -4.75
CA VAL A 264 -12.72 -12.34 -4.82
C VAL A 264 -12.22 -12.94 -3.52
N THR A 265 -11.27 -13.86 -3.62
CA THR A 265 -10.58 -14.44 -2.45
C THR A 265 -9.10 -14.65 -2.75
N THR A 266 -8.28 -14.59 -1.71
CA THR A 266 -6.88 -15.01 -1.73
C THR A 266 -6.79 -16.48 -1.33
N ILE A 267 -5.92 -17.23 -1.99
CA ILE A 267 -5.63 -18.64 -1.72
C ILE A 267 -4.13 -18.85 -1.54
N THR A 268 -3.75 -19.80 -0.69
CA THR A 268 -2.34 -20.08 -0.35
C THR A 268 -2.10 -21.60 -0.21
N GLY A 269 -0.85 -22.02 -0.23
CA GLY A 269 -0.46 -23.41 0.04
C GLY A 269 -1.14 -24.43 -0.89
N SER A 270 -1.70 -25.48 -0.30
CA SER A 270 -2.38 -26.56 -1.04
C SER A 270 -3.60 -26.09 -1.84
N GLN A 271 -4.23 -24.98 -1.45
CA GLN A 271 -5.34 -24.39 -2.19
C GLN A 271 -4.89 -23.92 -3.59
N VAL A 272 -3.70 -23.35 -3.71
CA VAL A 272 -3.15 -22.94 -5.01
C VAL A 272 -2.96 -24.15 -5.93
N ALA A 273 -2.41 -25.26 -5.42
CA ALA A 273 -2.26 -26.49 -6.19
C ALA A 273 -3.60 -27.00 -6.73
N GLN A 274 -4.66 -26.92 -5.89
CA GLN A 274 -6.01 -27.33 -6.25
C GLN A 274 -6.66 -26.41 -7.30
N TYR A 275 -6.44 -25.11 -7.23
CA TYR A 275 -7.17 -24.11 -8.02
C TYR A 275 -6.36 -23.45 -9.15
N LYS A 276 -5.04 -23.72 -9.30
CA LYS A 276 -4.20 -23.07 -10.34
C LYS A 276 -4.70 -23.23 -11.78
N ASN A 277 -5.43 -24.29 -12.07
CA ASN A 277 -6.03 -24.56 -13.38
C ASN A 277 -7.49 -24.09 -13.47
N ASN A 278 -8.04 -23.46 -12.43
CA ASN A 278 -9.40 -22.93 -12.44
C ASN A 278 -9.46 -21.67 -13.31
N LYS A 279 -10.50 -21.53 -14.15
CA LYS A 279 -10.71 -20.35 -15.02
C LYS A 279 -10.80 -19.01 -14.27
N ASN A 280 -11.08 -19.05 -12.98
CA ASN A 280 -11.14 -17.89 -12.09
C ASN A 280 -9.80 -17.59 -11.39
N TYR A 281 -8.79 -18.44 -11.58
CA TYR A 281 -7.48 -18.24 -10.97
C TYR A 281 -6.74 -17.07 -11.61
N VAL A 282 -6.14 -16.23 -10.77
CA VAL A 282 -5.32 -15.09 -11.17
C VAL A 282 -4.11 -15.01 -10.26
N LEU A 283 -2.92 -15.05 -10.81
CA LEU A 283 -1.69 -14.74 -10.11
C LEU A 283 -1.39 -13.24 -10.25
N ARG A 284 -1.31 -12.53 -9.12
CA ARG A 284 -0.91 -11.13 -9.04
C ARG A 284 0.54 -11.05 -8.61
N LYS A 285 1.45 -10.76 -9.54
CA LYS A 285 2.83 -10.39 -9.21
C LYS A 285 2.84 -8.98 -8.65
N GLU A 286 3.63 -8.74 -7.62
CA GLU A 286 3.74 -7.46 -6.96
C GLU A 286 5.20 -6.99 -6.97
N ALA A 287 5.42 -5.71 -7.18
CA ALA A 287 6.71 -5.08 -6.97
C ALA A 287 6.88 -4.83 -5.46
N SER A 288 6.90 -5.91 -4.70
CA SER A 288 6.90 -5.90 -3.24
C SER A 288 7.87 -6.97 -2.71
N THR A 289 8.71 -6.58 -1.76
CA THR A 289 9.65 -7.48 -1.09
C THR A 289 9.35 -7.51 0.41
N PHE A 290 9.16 -8.72 0.94
CA PHE A 290 9.12 -8.97 2.37
C PHE A 290 10.51 -9.22 2.91
N TYR A 291 10.80 -8.68 4.08
CA TYR A 291 12.12 -8.74 4.71
C TYR A 291 12.02 -8.71 6.23
N LEU A 292 13.08 -9.16 6.91
CA LEU A 292 13.28 -8.88 8.33
C LEU A 292 13.95 -7.53 8.46
N GLN A 293 13.34 -6.66 9.24
CA GLN A 293 13.99 -5.47 9.76
C GLN A 293 14.50 -5.77 11.17
N LEU A 294 15.80 -5.62 11.39
CA LEU A 294 16.50 -5.90 12.63
C LEU A 294 16.74 -4.59 13.36
N ASN A 295 16.33 -4.49 14.62
CA ASN A 295 16.44 -3.24 15.38
C ASN A 295 17.85 -3.05 15.96
N GLN A 296 18.69 -2.35 15.22
CA GLN A 296 20.08 -2.08 15.59
C GLN A 296 20.22 -1.01 16.69
N LYS A 297 19.16 -0.23 16.92
CA LYS A 297 19.13 0.78 17.98
C LYS A 297 18.83 0.16 19.34
N LYS A 298 17.82 -0.70 19.41
CA LYS A 298 17.38 -1.38 20.61
C LYS A 298 18.35 -2.52 20.97
N ASP A 299 18.65 -3.37 20.02
CA ASP A 299 19.41 -4.60 20.21
C ASP A 299 20.81 -4.45 19.62
N LYS A 300 21.76 -4.06 20.45
CA LYS A 300 23.13 -3.73 20.03
C LYS A 300 23.83 -4.86 19.28
N PHE A 301 23.51 -6.13 19.57
CA PHE A 301 24.05 -7.28 18.84
C PHE A 301 23.66 -7.27 17.35
N PHE A 302 22.52 -6.66 16.98
CA PHE A 302 22.18 -6.49 15.57
C PHE A 302 23.01 -5.40 14.86
N LYS A 303 23.84 -4.62 15.57
CA LYS A 303 24.87 -3.79 14.92
C LYS A 303 25.99 -4.63 14.32
N ASN A 304 26.23 -5.82 14.88
CA ASN A 304 27.23 -6.74 14.35
C ASN A 304 26.78 -7.34 13.03
N LYS A 305 27.49 -7.02 11.97
CA LYS A 305 27.22 -7.48 10.60
C LYS A 305 27.21 -9.01 10.49
N LYS A 306 28.12 -9.70 11.17
CA LYS A 306 28.21 -11.17 11.12
C LYS A 306 26.97 -11.84 11.69
N ILE A 307 26.38 -11.26 12.75
CA ILE A 307 25.11 -11.76 13.32
C ILE A 307 23.98 -11.58 12.31
N ARG A 308 23.85 -10.40 11.66
CA ARG A 308 22.83 -10.18 10.63
C ARG A 308 22.99 -11.12 9.43
N GLN A 309 24.22 -11.32 8.97
CA GLN A 309 24.53 -12.27 7.88
C GLN A 309 24.22 -13.71 8.29
N ALA A 310 24.53 -14.11 9.51
CA ALA A 310 24.20 -15.45 10.03
C ALA A 310 22.69 -15.69 10.02
N VAL A 311 21.89 -14.72 10.48
CA VAL A 311 20.42 -14.79 10.42
C VAL A 311 19.95 -14.94 8.96
N SER A 312 20.48 -14.14 8.03
CA SER A 312 20.08 -14.23 6.62
C SER A 312 20.42 -15.57 5.98
N MET A 313 21.66 -16.05 6.21
CA MET A 313 22.15 -17.28 5.61
C MET A 313 21.55 -18.55 6.23
N SER A 314 20.85 -18.46 7.37
CA SER A 314 20.12 -19.60 7.95
C SER A 314 18.83 -19.93 7.21
N ILE A 315 18.25 -18.97 6.46
CA ILE A 315 16.90 -19.05 5.89
C ILE A 315 16.91 -19.77 4.53
N ASP A 316 16.18 -20.89 4.43
CA ASP A 316 15.85 -21.54 3.16
C ASP A 316 14.66 -20.84 2.48
N ARG A 317 14.96 -19.84 1.66
CA ARG A 317 13.96 -19.05 0.94
C ARG A 317 13.20 -19.87 -0.08
N ASN A 318 13.86 -20.88 -0.68
CA ASN A 318 13.21 -21.76 -1.64
C ASN A 318 12.13 -22.62 -0.97
N GLN A 319 12.43 -23.18 0.21
CA GLN A 319 11.45 -23.91 1.00
C GLN A 319 10.29 -23.00 1.41
N LEU A 320 10.57 -21.75 1.83
CA LEU A 320 9.54 -20.78 2.20
C LEU A 320 8.58 -20.50 1.03
N THR A 321 9.11 -20.12 -0.12
CA THR A 321 8.28 -19.70 -1.26
C THR A 321 7.56 -20.87 -1.94
N SER A 322 8.25 -22.03 -2.12
CA SER A 322 7.71 -23.15 -2.89
C SER A 322 6.87 -24.14 -2.09
N LYS A 323 7.06 -24.22 -0.75
CA LYS A 323 6.40 -25.21 0.11
C LYS A 323 5.52 -24.58 1.19
N VAL A 324 6.00 -23.52 1.82
CA VAL A 324 5.32 -22.91 2.97
C VAL A 324 4.24 -21.93 2.51
N LEU A 325 4.61 -20.91 1.76
CA LEU A 325 3.67 -19.94 1.17
C LEU A 325 2.92 -20.56 0.00
N ALA A 326 3.68 -21.13 -0.95
CA ALA A 326 3.17 -21.78 -2.16
C ALA A 326 2.05 -20.99 -2.87
N ASP A 327 2.16 -19.64 -2.85
CA ASP A 327 1.17 -18.68 -3.34
C ASP A 327 1.61 -17.98 -4.64
N GLY A 328 2.78 -18.36 -5.18
CA GLY A 328 3.42 -17.75 -6.34
C GLY A 328 4.49 -16.74 -6.00
N SER A 329 4.71 -16.46 -4.71
CA SER A 329 5.86 -15.67 -4.23
C SER A 329 7.18 -16.28 -4.67
N GLN A 330 8.21 -15.44 -4.89
CA GLN A 330 9.49 -15.83 -5.46
C GLN A 330 10.63 -15.52 -4.49
N ASN A 331 11.75 -16.23 -4.68
CA ASN A 331 12.98 -15.90 -3.96
C ASN A 331 13.44 -14.49 -4.38
N PRO A 332 13.82 -13.63 -3.44
CA PRO A 332 14.31 -12.30 -3.74
C PRO A 332 15.75 -12.39 -4.29
N LEU A 333 16.12 -11.51 -5.21
CA LEU A 333 17.51 -11.32 -5.65
C LEU A 333 18.24 -10.26 -4.81
N GLY A 334 17.49 -9.43 -4.12
CA GLY A 334 17.92 -8.33 -3.26
C GLY A 334 16.71 -7.71 -2.57
N TYR A 335 16.80 -6.44 -2.26
CA TYR A 335 15.70 -5.69 -1.68
C TYR A 335 14.74 -5.14 -2.75
N VAL A 336 15.29 -4.55 -3.83
CA VAL A 336 14.46 -4.10 -4.96
C VAL A 336 13.91 -5.31 -5.70
N SER A 337 12.59 -5.34 -5.89
CA SER A 337 11.90 -6.45 -6.56
C SER A 337 12.24 -6.56 -8.04
N THR A 338 12.24 -7.79 -8.57
CA THR A 338 12.34 -8.03 -10.02
C THR A 338 11.15 -7.42 -10.77
N ASP A 339 11.34 -7.16 -12.05
CA ASP A 339 10.33 -6.59 -12.96
C ASP A 339 9.87 -5.16 -12.60
N LEU A 340 10.56 -4.46 -11.66
CA LEU A 340 10.24 -3.09 -11.30
C LEU A 340 10.76 -2.07 -12.32
N ALA A 341 12.04 -2.19 -12.69
CA ALA A 341 12.69 -1.25 -13.60
C ALA A 341 13.80 -1.93 -14.42
N LYS A 342 14.07 -1.37 -15.59
CA LYS A 342 15.10 -1.86 -16.51
C LYS A 342 16.18 -0.82 -16.73
N ASN A 343 17.42 -1.27 -16.84
CA ASN A 343 18.56 -0.42 -17.17
C ASN A 343 18.29 0.34 -18.47
N PRO A 344 18.36 1.67 -18.47
CA PRO A 344 18.02 2.50 -19.64
C PRO A 344 18.93 2.25 -20.85
N LYS A 345 20.13 1.70 -20.63
CA LYS A 345 21.11 1.43 -21.68
C LYS A 345 21.07 -0.03 -22.16
N THR A 346 20.97 -1.01 -21.25
CA THR A 346 21.11 -2.44 -21.56
C THR A 346 19.78 -3.18 -21.59
N GLY A 347 18.72 -2.61 -20.98
CA GLY A 347 17.44 -3.29 -20.79
C GLY A 347 17.43 -4.36 -19.70
N GLN A 348 18.57 -4.58 -18.99
CA GLN A 348 18.67 -5.55 -17.90
C GLN A 348 17.79 -5.13 -16.72
N ASP A 349 17.19 -6.11 -16.05
CA ASP A 349 16.43 -5.90 -14.82
C ASP A 349 17.32 -5.41 -13.68
N PHE A 350 16.82 -4.45 -12.89
CA PHE A 350 17.59 -3.83 -11.79
C PHE A 350 18.02 -4.87 -10.75
N ALA A 351 17.11 -5.70 -10.29
CA ALA A 351 17.40 -6.68 -9.23
C ALA A 351 18.45 -7.70 -9.67
N LYS A 352 18.50 -8.06 -10.97
CA LYS A 352 19.52 -8.95 -11.53
C LYS A 352 20.89 -8.27 -11.59
N GLU A 353 20.96 -6.99 -11.95
CA GLU A 353 22.23 -6.24 -12.04
C GLU A 353 22.80 -5.93 -10.65
N ALA A 354 21.91 -5.71 -9.68
CA ALA A 354 22.28 -5.37 -8.31
C ALA A 354 22.45 -6.60 -7.38
N GLU A 355 22.20 -7.82 -7.86
CA GLU A 355 22.20 -9.05 -7.06
C GLU A 355 23.50 -9.23 -6.26
N VAL A 356 23.34 -9.56 -4.97
CA VAL A 356 24.38 -10.04 -4.06
C VAL A 356 23.97 -11.43 -3.57
N LYS A 357 24.36 -12.47 -4.30
CA LYS A 357 23.92 -13.85 -4.06
C LYS A 357 24.11 -14.31 -2.61
N SER A 358 25.27 -14.01 -2.01
CA SER A 358 25.58 -14.39 -0.63
C SER A 358 24.59 -13.82 0.40
N ALA A 359 23.96 -12.68 0.10
CA ALA A 359 23.01 -12.03 1.01
C ALA A 359 21.62 -12.70 1.05
N VAL A 360 21.28 -13.50 0.03
CA VAL A 360 19.95 -14.11 -0.12
C VAL A 360 19.99 -15.64 -0.26
N THR A 361 21.18 -16.25 -0.31
CA THR A 361 21.36 -17.71 -0.44
C THR A 361 21.59 -18.34 0.93
N GLN A 362 20.92 -19.47 1.21
CA GLN A 362 21.17 -20.24 2.41
C GLN A 362 22.57 -20.86 2.39
N ASN A 363 23.29 -20.72 3.49
CA ASN A 363 24.54 -21.42 3.78
C ASN A 363 24.66 -21.62 5.30
N LEU A 364 24.12 -22.72 5.80
CA LEU A 364 24.04 -22.97 7.24
C LEU A 364 25.41 -23.14 7.90
N THR A 365 26.40 -23.69 7.18
CA THR A 365 27.77 -23.88 7.68
C THR A 365 28.44 -22.52 7.92
N GLU A 366 28.41 -21.63 6.93
CA GLU A 366 28.97 -20.28 7.07
C GLU A 366 28.17 -19.44 8.08
N ALA A 367 26.83 -19.59 8.10
CA ALA A 367 25.98 -18.91 9.07
C ALA A 367 26.36 -19.23 10.51
N LYS A 368 26.60 -20.52 10.84
CA LYS A 368 27.04 -20.94 12.19
C LYS A 368 28.40 -20.37 12.55
N LYS A 369 29.35 -20.35 11.59
CA LYS A 369 30.66 -19.74 11.78
C LYS A 369 30.55 -18.25 12.07
N LEU A 370 29.80 -17.51 11.23
CA LEU A 370 29.60 -16.07 11.41
C LEU A 370 28.89 -15.74 12.73
N LEU A 371 27.88 -16.55 13.13
CA LEU A 371 27.24 -16.35 14.43
C LEU A 371 28.22 -16.52 15.58
N LYS A 372 29.04 -17.60 15.55
CA LYS A 372 30.05 -17.84 16.61
C LYS A 372 31.04 -16.68 16.72
N GLU A 373 31.52 -16.18 15.57
CA GLU A 373 32.43 -15.02 15.54
C GLU A 373 31.74 -13.76 16.04
N GLY A 374 30.52 -13.45 15.54
CA GLY A 374 29.78 -12.27 15.95
C GLY A 374 29.41 -12.28 17.43
N LEU A 375 28.99 -13.41 17.99
CA LEU A 375 28.72 -13.52 19.43
C LEU A 375 29.99 -13.29 20.26
N LYS A 376 31.14 -13.82 19.80
CA LYS A 376 32.44 -13.59 20.47
C LYS A 376 32.81 -12.11 20.44
N GLU A 377 32.63 -11.42 19.32
CA GLU A 377 32.91 -10.00 19.18
C GLU A 377 32.03 -9.14 20.13
N GLU A 378 30.77 -9.56 20.34
CA GLU A 378 29.84 -8.88 21.25
C GLU A 378 29.94 -9.35 22.72
N GLY A 379 30.85 -10.30 23.05
CA GLY A 379 30.98 -10.87 24.41
C GLY A 379 29.76 -11.68 24.85
N MET A 380 29.01 -12.26 23.89
CA MET A 380 27.78 -12.99 24.13
C MET A 380 27.97 -14.50 23.97
N SER A 381 27.22 -15.29 24.76
CA SER A 381 27.19 -16.76 24.64
C SER A 381 25.95 -17.29 23.90
N SER A 382 24.92 -16.47 23.73
CA SER A 382 23.65 -16.87 23.11
C SER A 382 23.01 -15.71 22.35
N LEU A 383 22.18 -16.04 21.35
CA LEU A 383 21.35 -15.10 20.61
C LEU A 383 19.87 -15.33 20.99
N LYS A 384 19.22 -14.33 21.58
CA LYS A 384 17.81 -14.42 21.97
C LYS A 384 17.10 -13.15 21.54
N PHE A 385 15.98 -13.26 20.83
CA PHE A 385 15.16 -12.11 20.40
C PHE A 385 13.74 -12.51 20.07
N THR A 386 12.85 -11.53 20.03
CA THR A 386 11.46 -11.69 19.58
C THR A 386 11.34 -11.36 18.10
N LEU A 387 10.66 -12.22 17.35
CA LEU A 387 10.32 -12.04 15.94
C LEU A 387 8.84 -11.68 15.83
N MET A 388 8.56 -10.43 15.48
CA MET A 388 7.22 -9.88 15.36
C MET A 388 6.71 -9.97 13.92
N ALA A 389 5.44 -10.34 13.74
CA ALA A 389 4.75 -10.34 12.44
C ALA A 389 3.26 -10.03 12.60
N ASP A 390 2.55 -9.90 11.47
CA ASP A 390 1.09 -9.74 11.46
C ASP A 390 0.37 -11.02 11.89
N ASP A 391 -0.84 -10.88 12.42
CA ASP A 391 -1.70 -12.00 12.87
C ASP A 391 -2.50 -12.66 11.73
N THR A 392 -2.10 -12.42 10.47
CA THR A 392 -2.64 -13.12 9.29
C THR A 392 -2.12 -14.55 9.22
N ALA A 393 -2.82 -15.44 8.48
CA ALA A 393 -2.35 -16.80 8.26
C ALA A 393 -0.93 -16.84 7.65
N ALA A 394 -0.67 -16.04 6.61
CA ALA A 394 0.65 -15.93 5.99
C ALA A 394 1.71 -15.39 6.97
N GLY A 395 1.37 -14.37 7.78
CA GLY A 395 2.26 -13.81 8.79
C GLY A 395 2.66 -14.84 9.84
N LYS A 396 1.71 -15.61 10.38
CA LYS A 396 1.97 -16.66 11.37
C LYS A 396 2.86 -17.75 10.80
N THR A 397 2.49 -18.30 9.64
CA THR A 397 3.24 -19.38 9.00
C THR A 397 4.66 -18.96 8.64
N THR A 398 4.84 -17.72 8.14
CA THR A 398 6.17 -17.16 7.86
C THR A 398 6.99 -17.02 9.14
N ASN A 399 6.39 -16.52 10.21
CA ASN A 399 7.06 -16.27 11.48
C ASN A 399 7.57 -17.58 12.13
N GLU A 400 6.71 -18.61 12.18
CA GLU A 400 7.06 -19.96 12.68
C GLU A 400 8.15 -20.61 11.82
N PHE A 401 8.06 -20.48 10.49
CA PHE A 401 9.10 -20.99 9.59
C PHE A 401 10.44 -20.32 9.87
N LEU A 402 10.49 -19.00 9.94
CA LEU A 402 11.72 -18.24 10.20
C LEU A 402 12.30 -18.59 11.56
N GLN A 403 11.50 -18.74 12.61
CA GLN A 403 11.94 -19.23 13.91
C GLN A 403 12.69 -20.57 13.75
N SER A 404 12.05 -21.54 13.09
CA SER A 404 12.64 -22.86 12.89
C SER A 404 13.96 -22.84 12.10
N GLN A 405 14.08 -21.94 11.12
CA GLN A 405 15.31 -21.80 10.32
C GLN A 405 16.44 -21.14 11.12
N ILE A 406 16.14 -20.08 11.87
CA ILE A 406 17.13 -19.33 12.64
C ILE A 406 17.65 -20.17 13.81
N GLU A 407 16.79 -20.92 14.49
CA GLU A 407 17.21 -21.81 15.60
C GLU A 407 18.11 -22.98 15.16
N LYS A 408 18.21 -23.31 13.85
CA LYS A 408 19.22 -24.26 13.31
C LYS A 408 20.66 -23.76 13.47
N LEU A 409 20.86 -22.48 13.75
CA LEU A 409 22.18 -21.91 13.98
C LEU A 409 22.87 -22.49 15.22
N GLY A 410 22.12 -22.93 16.24
CA GLY A 410 22.68 -23.58 17.44
C GLY A 410 21.68 -23.67 18.58
N SER A 411 21.96 -24.56 19.55
CA SER A 411 21.14 -24.71 20.76
C SER A 411 21.11 -23.45 21.65
N ASN A 412 22.08 -22.56 21.47
CA ASN A 412 22.18 -21.26 22.15
C ASN A 412 21.42 -20.13 21.43
N VAL A 413 20.69 -20.44 20.35
CA VAL A 413 19.83 -19.49 19.61
C VAL A 413 18.38 -19.75 19.98
N LYS A 414 17.67 -18.70 20.45
CA LYS A 414 16.26 -18.79 20.81
C LYS A 414 15.47 -17.61 20.22
N VAL A 415 14.47 -17.93 19.39
CA VAL A 415 13.57 -16.95 18.77
C VAL A 415 12.17 -17.13 19.36
N THR A 416 11.59 -16.05 19.88
CA THR A 416 10.19 -16.03 20.35
C THR A 416 9.34 -15.40 19.27
N VAL A 417 8.30 -16.10 18.81
CA VAL A 417 7.38 -15.55 17.80
C VAL A 417 6.27 -14.75 18.46
N GLN A 418 5.95 -13.58 17.86
CA GLN A 418 4.86 -12.72 18.28
C GLN A 418 4.05 -12.26 17.05
N ASN A 419 2.78 -12.66 16.99
CA ASN A 419 1.87 -12.24 15.93
C ASN A 419 0.79 -11.32 16.50
N ILE A 420 0.70 -10.10 15.99
CA ILE A 420 -0.17 -9.03 16.48
C ILE A 420 -0.96 -8.39 15.34
N PRO A 421 -2.08 -7.70 15.63
CA PRO A 421 -2.85 -7.01 14.61
C PRO A 421 -2.01 -6.04 13.78
N PHE A 422 -2.28 -5.97 12.49
CA PHE A 422 -1.51 -5.19 11.50
C PHE A 422 -1.29 -3.73 11.92
N LYS A 423 -2.36 -3.05 12.36
CA LYS A 423 -2.26 -1.66 12.83
C LYS A 423 -1.32 -1.52 14.04
N THR A 424 -1.37 -2.47 14.97
CA THR A 424 -0.49 -2.48 16.15
C THR A 424 0.96 -2.72 15.73
N ARG A 425 1.19 -3.69 14.80
CA ARG A 425 2.53 -3.97 14.28
C ARG A 425 3.14 -2.75 13.60
N LEU A 426 2.38 -2.01 12.77
CA LEU A 426 2.86 -0.76 12.17
C LEU A 426 3.27 0.26 13.24
N THR A 427 2.41 0.48 14.24
CA THR A 427 2.67 1.42 15.34
C THR A 427 3.88 1.01 16.16
N ASP A 428 4.02 -0.27 16.49
CA ASP A 428 5.16 -0.77 17.28
C ASP A 428 6.45 -0.71 16.48
N SER A 429 6.40 -0.97 15.15
CA SER A 429 7.55 -0.81 14.26
C SER A 429 8.04 0.63 14.21
N SER A 430 7.15 1.61 13.96
CA SER A 430 7.54 3.02 13.86
C SER A 430 8.01 3.60 15.19
N ASN A 431 7.55 3.05 16.32
CA ASN A 431 8.03 3.41 17.67
C ASN A 431 9.28 2.64 18.12
N GLY A 432 9.87 1.77 17.29
CA GLY A 432 11.04 0.96 17.64
C GLY A 432 10.79 -0.10 18.70
N LYS A 433 9.53 -0.52 18.91
CA LYS A 433 9.13 -1.51 19.91
C LYS A 433 9.16 -2.94 19.37
N PHE A 434 10.30 -3.34 18.83
CA PHE A 434 10.54 -4.68 18.29
C PHE A 434 12.02 -5.02 18.41
N ASP A 435 12.37 -6.30 18.38
CA ASP A 435 13.76 -6.78 18.20
C ASP A 435 14.00 -7.06 16.71
N ALA A 436 13.19 -7.92 16.13
CA ALA A 436 13.13 -8.17 14.70
C ALA A 436 11.66 -8.18 14.24
N VAL A 437 11.37 -7.66 13.04
CA VAL A 437 10.01 -7.64 12.49
C VAL A 437 9.99 -8.11 11.06
N VAL A 438 9.03 -9.00 10.74
CA VAL A 438 8.65 -9.34 9.37
C VAL A 438 7.77 -8.22 8.83
N THR A 439 8.26 -7.55 7.81
CA THR A 439 7.53 -6.45 7.16
C THR A 439 7.71 -6.53 5.64
N GLY A 440 6.89 -5.84 4.89
CA GLY A 440 6.97 -5.78 3.43
C GLY A 440 6.96 -4.34 2.94
N TRP A 441 7.61 -4.11 1.81
CA TRP A 441 7.51 -2.86 1.07
C TRP A 441 7.08 -3.12 -0.36
N GLY A 442 5.99 -2.50 -0.77
CA GLY A 442 5.59 -2.42 -2.16
C GLY A 442 6.06 -1.09 -2.77
N ALA A 443 6.59 -1.13 -3.98
CA ALA A 443 7.04 0.08 -4.66
C ALA A 443 5.90 1.11 -4.78
N ASP A 444 6.11 2.34 -4.33
CA ASP A 444 5.15 3.46 -4.48
C ASP A 444 5.00 3.88 -5.94
N PHE A 445 6.04 3.68 -6.73
CA PHE A 445 6.11 3.95 -8.17
C PHE A 445 7.21 3.11 -8.82
N SER A 446 7.15 2.95 -10.15
CA SER A 446 8.07 2.08 -10.91
C SER A 446 9.46 2.70 -11.07
N ASP A 447 10.22 2.79 -9.96
CA ASP A 447 11.61 3.24 -9.91
C ASP A 447 12.30 2.61 -8.68
N PRO A 448 13.57 2.13 -8.79
CA PRO A 448 14.31 1.51 -7.68
C PRO A 448 14.43 2.41 -6.45
N ILE A 449 14.43 3.72 -6.64
CA ILE A 449 14.52 4.69 -5.53
C ILE A 449 13.33 4.57 -4.55
N SER A 450 12.18 4.04 -5.00
CA SER A 450 11.03 3.77 -4.11
C SER A 450 11.36 2.79 -2.99
N PHE A 451 12.33 1.90 -3.22
CA PHE A 451 12.88 1.00 -2.21
C PHE A 451 14.07 1.63 -1.49
N LEU A 452 15.06 2.07 -2.26
CA LEU A 452 16.38 2.40 -1.72
C LEU A 452 16.37 3.63 -0.79
N GLN A 453 15.56 4.63 -1.07
CA GLN A 453 15.50 5.83 -0.21
C GLN A 453 15.05 5.55 1.23
N LEU A 454 14.41 4.40 1.50
CA LEU A 454 13.91 4.07 2.84
C LEU A 454 15.02 3.86 3.86
N PHE A 455 16.20 3.37 3.42
CA PHE A 455 17.31 3.06 4.31
C PHE A 455 18.38 4.16 4.39
N VAL A 456 18.09 5.33 3.85
CA VAL A 456 18.90 6.53 4.15
C VAL A 456 18.84 6.81 5.65
N THR A 457 19.99 7.17 6.22
CA THR A 457 20.12 7.49 7.65
C THR A 457 19.07 8.53 8.08
N GLY A 458 18.28 8.18 9.09
CA GLY A 458 17.23 9.04 9.65
C GLY A 458 15.93 9.09 8.84
N ASN A 459 15.76 8.29 7.79
CA ASN A 459 14.46 8.15 7.13
C ASN A 459 13.45 7.49 8.08
N ALA A 460 12.22 7.98 8.11
CA ALA A 460 11.16 7.51 9.00
C ALA A 460 10.79 6.02 8.81
N GLN A 461 11.06 5.45 7.63
CA GLN A 461 10.82 4.03 7.34
C GLN A 461 12.00 3.13 7.76
N ASN A 462 13.15 3.72 8.10
CA ASN A 462 14.33 2.99 8.58
C ASN A 462 14.21 2.67 10.08
N ASN A 463 13.17 1.93 10.45
CA ASN A 463 12.85 1.64 11.86
C ASN A 463 13.94 0.81 12.58
N GLY A 464 14.79 0.13 11.81
CA GLY A 464 15.94 -0.62 12.34
C GLY A 464 17.16 0.26 12.69
N ASP A 465 17.13 1.54 12.30
CA ASP A 465 18.17 2.54 12.53
C ASP A 465 19.57 2.17 11.94
N TRP A 466 19.56 1.46 10.81
CA TRP A 466 20.79 1.21 10.07
C TRP A 466 21.33 2.48 9.44
N SER A 467 22.64 2.63 9.35
CA SER A 467 23.31 3.82 8.82
C SER A 467 24.57 3.46 8.04
N ASN A 468 24.73 4.05 6.86
CA ASN A 468 25.93 3.93 6.05
C ASN A 468 26.15 5.18 5.21
N LYS A 469 27.27 5.88 5.45
CA LYS A 469 27.58 7.17 4.82
C LYS A 469 27.75 7.06 3.29
N GLU A 470 28.31 5.98 2.78
CA GLU A 470 28.50 5.81 1.33
C GLU A 470 27.16 5.49 0.63
N TYR A 471 26.31 4.70 1.29
CA TYR A 471 24.94 4.49 0.84
C TYR A 471 24.18 5.81 0.73
N ASP A 472 24.19 6.62 1.80
CA ASP A 472 23.53 7.93 1.84
C ASP A 472 24.02 8.85 0.72
N LYS A 473 25.33 8.88 0.47
CA LYS A 473 25.97 9.66 -0.59
C LYS A 473 25.47 9.23 -1.98
N LEU A 474 25.40 7.91 -2.26
CA LEU A 474 24.93 7.37 -3.53
C LEU A 474 23.46 7.69 -3.76
N ILE A 475 22.60 7.48 -2.76
CA ILE A 475 21.16 7.82 -2.85
C ILE A 475 20.97 9.33 -3.04
N LYS A 476 21.74 10.14 -2.34
CA LYS A 476 21.72 11.59 -2.54
C LYS A 476 22.16 11.96 -3.97
N ALA A 477 23.25 11.39 -4.49
CA ALA A 477 23.72 11.67 -5.86
C ALA A 477 22.66 11.29 -6.90
N SER A 478 22.06 10.09 -6.79
CA SER A 478 21.00 9.62 -7.69
C SER A 478 19.77 10.54 -7.73
N ASN A 479 19.49 11.24 -6.62
CA ASN A 479 18.36 12.16 -6.51
C ASN A 479 18.74 13.64 -6.76
N THR A 480 20.02 13.99 -6.89
CA THR A 480 20.48 15.38 -7.03
C THR A 480 21.39 15.56 -8.24
N THR A 481 22.70 15.36 -8.08
CA THR A 481 23.72 15.63 -9.11
C THR A 481 23.55 14.76 -10.35
N ASP A 482 23.12 13.53 -10.19
CA ASP A 482 22.96 12.55 -11.26
C ASP A 482 21.50 12.31 -11.67
N ALA A 483 20.55 13.03 -11.07
CA ALA A 483 19.11 12.86 -11.29
C ALA A 483 18.68 12.93 -12.77
N THR A 484 19.34 13.79 -13.56
CA THR A 484 19.08 13.98 -15.00
C THR A 484 19.99 13.16 -15.91
N ASN A 485 20.90 12.36 -15.35
CA ASN A 485 21.75 11.43 -16.08
C ASN A 485 21.32 9.98 -15.80
N PRO A 486 20.48 9.37 -16.64
CA PRO A 486 19.88 8.07 -16.36
C PRO A 486 20.92 6.97 -16.10
N THR A 487 22.07 7.00 -16.80
CA THR A 487 23.12 5.97 -16.65
C THR A 487 23.87 6.09 -15.32
N LYS A 488 24.24 7.32 -14.92
CA LYS A 488 24.91 7.53 -13.62
C LYS A 488 23.96 7.26 -12.47
N ARG A 489 22.74 7.81 -12.55
CA ARG A 489 21.69 7.58 -11.56
C ARG A 489 21.44 6.08 -11.35
N TRP A 490 21.35 5.32 -12.42
CA TRP A 490 21.20 3.86 -12.36
C TRP A 490 22.38 3.20 -11.64
N SER A 491 23.61 3.56 -12.04
CA SER A 491 24.85 3.03 -11.43
C SER A 491 24.90 3.32 -9.92
N ASP A 492 24.52 4.51 -9.50
CA ASP A 492 24.50 4.90 -8.08
C ASP A 492 23.51 4.04 -7.29
N MET A 493 22.31 3.82 -7.82
CA MET A 493 21.30 2.96 -7.19
C MET A 493 21.74 1.49 -7.12
N VAL A 494 22.37 0.95 -8.18
CA VAL A 494 22.93 -0.43 -8.16
C VAL A 494 24.03 -0.57 -7.11
N LYS A 495 24.93 0.41 -6.98
CA LYS A 495 25.97 0.41 -5.95
C LYS A 495 25.36 0.50 -4.55
N ALA A 496 24.34 1.34 -4.36
CA ALA A 496 23.65 1.48 -3.09
C ALA A 496 22.99 0.16 -2.67
N GLU A 497 22.26 -0.51 -3.57
CA GLU A 497 21.67 -1.83 -3.29
C GLU A 497 22.74 -2.85 -2.88
N LYS A 498 23.89 -2.89 -3.58
CA LYS A 498 24.99 -3.78 -3.23
C LYS A 498 25.57 -3.49 -1.85
N ILE A 499 25.64 -2.23 -1.42
CA ILE A 499 26.07 -1.87 -0.05
C ILE A 499 25.05 -2.36 0.96
N LEU A 500 23.76 -2.08 0.74
CA LEU A 500 22.67 -2.50 1.61
C LEU A 500 22.69 -4.02 1.85
N MET A 501 22.85 -4.77 0.77
CA MET A 501 22.83 -6.22 0.78
C MET A 501 24.11 -6.84 1.34
N ASN A 502 25.29 -6.32 0.98
CA ASN A 502 26.58 -6.80 1.52
C ASN A 502 26.69 -6.55 3.03
N ASP A 503 26.15 -5.44 3.51
CA ASP A 503 26.11 -5.14 4.94
C ASP A 503 24.98 -5.86 5.67
N GLN A 504 24.10 -6.53 4.93
CA GLN A 504 22.90 -7.19 5.45
C GLN A 504 22.09 -6.25 6.37
N ALA A 505 21.89 -5.02 5.91
CA ALA A 505 21.13 -4.00 6.65
C ALA A 505 19.73 -4.49 7.01
N ILE A 506 19.15 -5.28 6.11
CA ILE A 506 17.90 -6.01 6.24
C ILE A 506 18.08 -7.44 5.70
N VAL A 507 17.13 -8.31 5.97
CA VAL A 507 17.14 -9.69 5.46
C VAL A 507 15.95 -9.90 4.52
N PRO A 508 16.10 -9.75 3.19
CA PRO A 508 15.03 -10.08 2.25
C PRO A 508 14.62 -11.55 2.38
N ILE A 509 13.29 -11.80 2.42
CA ILE A 509 12.73 -13.12 2.66
C ILE A 509 12.10 -13.67 1.39
N TYR A 510 11.17 -12.92 0.79
CA TYR A 510 10.53 -13.26 -0.47
C TYR A 510 10.04 -12.01 -1.21
N GLN A 511 9.95 -12.11 -2.53
CA GLN A 511 9.21 -11.18 -3.37
C GLN A 511 7.77 -11.67 -3.45
N GLN A 512 6.83 -10.80 -3.13
CA GLN A 512 5.43 -11.15 -3.00
C GLN A 512 4.75 -11.40 -4.36
N ALA A 513 3.96 -12.45 -4.39
CA ALA A 513 2.87 -12.60 -5.34
C ALA A 513 1.63 -13.07 -4.58
N THR A 514 0.45 -12.78 -5.13
CA THR A 514 -0.82 -13.15 -4.51
C THR A 514 -1.63 -14.01 -5.47
N SER A 515 -1.89 -15.25 -5.08
CA SER A 515 -2.80 -16.14 -5.77
C SER A 515 -4.24 -15.86 -5.37
N GLN A 516 -5.11 -15.61 -6.36
CA GLN A 516 -6.49 -15.19 -6.14
C GLN A 516 -7.47 -15.99 -7.01
N LEU A 517 -8.71 -16.11 -6.52
CA LEU A 517 -9.85 -16.51 -7.33
C LEU A 517 -10.76 -15.30 -7.53
N TRP A 518 -11.00 -14.94 -8.79
CA TRP A 518 -11.86 -13.84 -9.20
C TRP A 518 -13.10 -14.39 -9.88
N SER A 519 -14.27 -14.08 -9.35
CA SER A 519 -15.53 -14.44 -10.01
C SER A 519 -15.54 -13.93 -11.45
N SER A 520 -15.91 -14.81 -12.38
CA SER A 520 -15.95 -14.49 -13.82
C SER A 520 -16.90 -13.34 -14.16
N LYS A 521 -17.83 -12.99 -13.27
CA LYS A 521 -18.72 -11.83 -13.42
C LYS A 521 -18.03 -10.48 -13.16
N VAL A 522 -16.91 -10.46 -12.39
CA VAL A 522 -16.19 -9.23 -12.05
C VAL A 522 -15.26 -8.83 -13.19
N LYS A 523 -15.47 -7.66 -13.77
CA LYS A 523 -14.74 -7.14 -14.94
C LYS A 523 -14.26 -5.70 -14.72
N GLY A 524 -13.31 -5.25 -15.55
CA GLY A 524 -12.88 -3.86 -15.61
C GLY A 524 -11.96 -3.41 -14.48
N VAL A 525 -11.42 -4.34 -13.68
CA VAL A 525 -10.39 -4.04 -12.68
C VAL A 525 -9.09 -3.70 -13.39
N ILE A 526 -8.49 -2.56 -13.03
CA ILE A 526 -7.13 -2.20 -13.43
C ILE A 526 -6.20 -2.59 -12.28
N TYR A 527 -5.15 -3.33 -12.59
CA TYR A 527 -4.15 -3.77 -11.65
C TYR A 527 -2.75 -3.30 -12.08
N ASN A 528 -1.98 -2.77 -11.14
CA ASN A 528 -0.59 -2.38 -11.30
C ASN A 528 0.29 -3.11 -10.29
N THR A 529 1.51 -3.44 -10.66
CA THR A 529 2.47 -4.11 -9.77
C THR A 529 3.08 -3.15 -8.75
N ALA A 530 3.13 -1.86 -9.05
CA ALA A 530 3.66 -0.79 -8.22
C ALA A 530 2.65 0.35 -8.08
N GLY A 531 2.75 1.12 -7.03
CA GLY A 531 1.87 2.24 -6.71
C GLY A 531 0.50 1.79 -6.24
N ASN A 532 -0.55 2.46 -6.70
CA ASN A 532 -1.93 2.08 -6.38
C ASN A 532 -2.29 0.78 -7.12
N ASN A 533 -2.15 -0.37 -6.45
CA ASN A 533 -2.31 -1.68 -7.09
C ASN A 533 -3.67 -1.85 -7.77
N PHE A 534 -4.78 -1.43 -7.13
CA PHE A 534 -6.12 -1.62 -7.66
C PHE A 534 -6.82 -0.30 -7.96
N ASN A 535 -7.33 -0.16 -9.20
CA ASN A 535 -8.19 0.94 -9.60
C ASN A 535 -9.54 0.38 -10.08
N TYR A 536 -10.61 0.72 -9.37
CA TYR A 536 -11.96 0.23 -9.59
C TYR A 536 -12.84 1.20 -10.37
N SER A 537 -12.30 2.29 -10.90
CA SER A 537 -13.08 3.30 -11.64
C SER A 537 -13.81 2.75 -12.86
N LYS A 538 -13.33 1.62 -13.43
CA LYS A 538 -13.92 0.91 -14.56
C LYS A 538 -14.56 -0.43 -14.20
N LEU A 539 -14.66 -0.75 -12.90
CA LEU A 539 -15.23 -1.99 -12.39
C LEU A 539 -16.70 -2.12 -12.80
N TYR A 540 -17.12 -3.32 -13.23
CA TYR A 540 -18.51 -3.67 -13.49
C TYR A 540 -18.75 -5.17 -13.32
N VAL A 541 -20.00 -5.57 -13.17
CA VAL A 541 -20.44 -6.97 -13.22
C VAL A 541 -21.13 -7.25 -14.55
N LYS A 542 -20.84 -8.44 -15.09
CA LYS A 542 -21.42 -8.95 -16.35
C LYS A 542 -22.55 -9.92 -16.06
#